data_7d7b76c69589b9ae8beda531bc4096fb
#
_entry.id   7d7b76c69589b9ae8beda531bc4096fb
#
_cell.length_a   1.000
_cell.length_b   1.000
_cell.length_c   1.000
_cell.angle_alpha   90.00
_cell.angle_beta   90.00
_cell.angle_gamma   90.00
#
_symmetry.space_group_name_H-M   'P 1'
#
loop_
_entity.id
_entity.type
_entity.pdbx_description
1 polymer ?
#
loop_
_entity_poly.entity_id
_entity_poly.type
_entity_poly.pdbx_seq_one_letter_code
_entity_poly.pdbx_strand_id
1 'polypeptide(L)'
;MWKKWLGAIVATVLLSTAAGAQELTVMTSGGFTAAFERLAPQYTKQTGVKVTTLLGPSMGETPQAIPNRLARGEHADVVIMVGSALQTLIDAGVVDPASRVELADSRIGMVVRSGASKPKIDSVEHFRQTLLHADSVAYSDSASGVYIEATLFKQLQIQGPMMAKSKKIPRIPVGTVVADGSYQLGFQQVAELLPVAGVEFVGKIPEQLQSITRYAAGVPVNAQHPDAARRLLTYLQSGEAQAVARVTGLDPVSP
;
A
#
# COMPACT_ATOMS: atom_id res chain seq x y z
N MET A 1 80.74 -16.07 -19.89
CA MET A 1 79.90 -15.67 -18.72
C MET A 1 78.56 -15.19 -19.24
N TRP A 2 77.55 -16.04 -19.18
CA TRP A 2 76.18 -15.70 -19.64
C TRP A 2 75.25 -15.60 -18.42
N LYS A 3 74.78 -14.40 -18.11
CA LYS A 3 73.78 -14.14 -17.04
C LYS A 3 72.39 -14.41 -17.59
N LYS A 4 71.75 -15.45 -17.09
CA LYS A 4 70.33 -15.73 -17.33
C LYS A 4 69.49 -14.81 -16.44
N TRP A 5 68.66 -13.96 -17.03
CA TRP A 5 67.61 -13.23 -16.34
C TRP A 5 66.31 -14.07 -16.30
N LEU A 6 65.91 -14.48 -15.13
CA LEU A 6 64.56 -15.04 -14.88
C LEU A 6 63.58 -13.89 -14.60
N GLY A 7 62.70 -13.62 -15.56
CA GLY A 7 61.60 -12.73 -15.36
C GLY A 7 60.47 -13.48 -14.64
N ALA A 8 60.14 -13.06 -13.42
CA ALA A 8 58.96 -13.54 -12.69
C ALA A 8 57.69 -12.85 -13.21
N ILE A 9 56.82 -13.60 -13.88
CA ILE A 9 55.50 -13.13 -14.27
C ILE A 9 54.61 -13.27 -13.03
N VAL A 10 54.26 -12.15 -12.38
CA VAL A 10 53.22 -12.09 -11.34
C VAL A 10 51.87 -12.07 -12.04
N ALA A 11 51.19 -13.20 -12.06
CA ALA A 11 49.80 -13.29 -12.50
C ALA A 11 48.88 -12.73 -11.41
N THR A 12 48.41 -11.51 -11.60
CA THR A 12 47.37 -10.92 -10.74
C THR A 12 46.04 -11.59 -11.08
N VAL A 13 45.63 -12.56 -10.26
CA VAL A 13 44.27 -13.15 -10.34
C VAL A 13 43.30 -12.13 -9.80
N LEU A 14 42.58 -11.44 -10.70
CA LEU A 14 41.39 -10.67 -10.36
C LEU A 14 40.28 -11.64 -9.96
N LEU A 15 40.08 -11.86 -8.65
CA LEU A 15 38.89 -12.50 -8.12
C LEU A 15 37.72 -11.56 -8.36
N SER A 16 37.04 -11.72 -9.48
CA SER A 16 35.69 -11.19 -9.67
C SER A 16 34.78 -11.93 -8.70
N THR A 17 34.52 -11.34 -7.53
CA THR A 17 33.43 -11.79 -6.70
C THR A 17 32.17 -11.57 -7.52
N ALA A 18 31.57 -12.64 -8.04
CA ALA A 18 30.19 -12.62 -8.53
C ALA A 18 29.33 -12.20 -7.34
N ALA A 19 29.04 -10.90 -7.24
CA ALA A 19 28.02 -10.43 -6.35
C ALA A 19 26.72 -11.07 -6.85
N GLY A 20 26.28 -12.15 -6.21
CA GLY A 20 24.97 -12.73 -6.47
C GLY A 20 23.95 -11.60 -6.45
N ALA A 21 23.04 -11.57 -7.41
CA ALA A 21 22.02 -10.53 -7.49
C ALA A 21 21.32 -10.45 -6.12
N GLN A 22 21.50 -9.33 -5.43
CA GLN A 22 20.92 -9.12 -4.10
C GLN A 22 19.40 -9.13 -4.25
N GLU A 23 18.71 -9.92 -3.45
CA GLU A 23 17.25 -10.01 -3.44
C GLU A 23 16.69 -9.44 -2.14
N LEU A 24 15.66 -8.59 -2.24
CA LEU A 24 14.93 -8.06 -1.11
C LEU A 24 13.53 -8.66 -1.07
N THR A 25 13.11 -9.12 0.10
CA THR A 25 11.72 -9.50 0.36
C THR A 25 10.98 -8.33 1.01
N VAL A 26 9.91 -7.87 0.35
CA VAL A 26 9.10 -6.75 0.81
C VAL A 26 7.68 -7.22 1.09
N MET A 27 7.21 -7.03 2.31
CA MET A 27 5.80 -7.22 2.65
C MET A 27 5.07 -5.89 2.52
N THR A 28 4.01 -5.82 1.70
CA THR A 28 3.22 -4.60 1.48
C THR A 28 1.74 -4.84 1.66
N SER A 29 1.02 -3.82 2.13
CA SER A 29 -0.43 -3.88 2.35
C SER A 29 -1.21 -3.09 1.30
N GLY A 30 -2.50 -3.45 1.13
CA GLY A 30 -3.38 -3.12 0.03
C GLY A 30 -3.26 -1.71 -0.55
N GLY A 31 -3.42 -0.66 0.25
CA GLY A 31 -3.46 0.69 -0.29
C GLY A 31 -2.15 1.22 -0.89
N PHE A 32 -0.99 0.61 -0.59
CA PHE A 32 0.29 0.97 -1.24
C PHE A 32 0.69 -0.03 -2.35
N THR A 33 -0.04 -1.13 -2.50
CA THR A 33 0.31 -2.22 -3.43
C THR A 33 0.42 -1.72 -4.87
N ALA A 34 -0.58 -0.99 -5.37
CA ALA A 34 -0.58 -0.51 -6.77
C ALA A 34 0.61 0.42 -7.09
N ALA A 35 1.07 1.22 -6.14
CA ALA A 35 2.28 2.02 -6.28
C ALA A 35 3.53 1.12 -6.26
N PHE A 36 3.61 0.20 -5.31
CA PHE A 36 4.78 -0.65 -5.14
C PHE A 36 4.99 -1.63 -6.31
N GLU A 37 3.92 -2.18 -6.88
CA GLU A 37 3.99 -3.03 -8.08
C GLU A 37 4.59 -2.32 -9.30
N ARG A 38 4.44 -0.99 -9.39
CA ARG A 38 5.10 -0.17 -10.42
C ARG A 38 6.52 0.20 -10.04
N LEU A 39 6.81 0.45 -8.77
CA LEU A 39 8.10 0.90 -8.27
C LEU A 39 9.14 -0.22 -8.17
N ALA A 40 8.75 -1.42 -7.75
CA ALA A 40 9.67 -2.54 -7.56
C ALA A 40 10.42 -2.93 -8.85
N PRO A 41 9.77 -3.05 -10.04
CA PRO A 41 10.48 -3.30 -11.29
C PRO A 41 11.39 -2.14 -11.70
N GLN A 42 11.00 -0.88 -11.44
CA GLN A 42 11.83 0.29 -11.73
C GLN A 42 13.10 0.28 -10.86
N TYR A 43 12.95 0.04 -9.56
CA TYR A 43 14.07 -0.10 -8.64
C TYR A 43 15.02 -1.23 -9.06
N THR A 44 14.46 -2.40 -9.41
CA THR A 44 15.27 -3.53 -9.91
C THR A 44 16.06 -3.15 -11.17
N LYS A 45 15.42 -2.45 -12.11
CA LYS A 45 16.09 -1.98 -13.35
C LYS A 45 17.22 -0.99 -13.07
N GLN A 46 17.05 -0.11 -12.09
CA GLN A 46 18.03 0.93 -11.75
C GLN A 46 19.21 0.38 -10.95
N THR A 47 18.98 -0.60 -10.09
CA THR A 47 19.98 -1.05 -9.10
C THR A 47 20.51 -2.45 -9.31
N GLY A 48 19.84 -3.27 -10.11
CA GLY A 48 20.11 -4.70 -10.22
C GLY A 48 19.62 -5.53 -9.03
N VAL A 49 19.05 -4.91 -7.99
CA VAL A 49 18.51 -5.61 -6.82
C VAL A 49 17.14 -6.17 -7.17
N LYS A 50 16.97 -7.49 -7.06
CA LYS A 50 15.69 -8.15 -7.26
C LYS A 50 14.77 -7.86 -6.06
N VAL A 51 13.49 -7.63 -6.31
CA VAL A 51 12.48 -7.40 -5.26
C VAL A 51 11.39 -8.46 -5.37
N THR A 52 11.24 -9.24 -4.32
CA THR A 52 10.12 -10.19 -4.15
C THR A 52 9.06 -9.55 -3.25
N THR A 53 7.84 -9.42 -3.77
CA THR A 53 6.72 -8.78 -3.07
C THR A 53 5.78 -9.81 -2.48
N LEU A 54 5.48 -9.68 -1.19
CA LEU A 54 4.50 -10.46 -0.46
C LEU A 54 3.35 -9.55 -0.02
N LEU A 55 2.12 -9.91 -0.37
CA LEU A 55 0.94 -9.13 -0.01
C LEU A 55 0.36 -9.60 1.33
N GLY A 56 -0.09 -8.65 2.16
CA GLY A 56 -0.78 -8.95 3.41
C GLY A 56 -1.42 -7.72 4.03
N PRO A 57 -2.53 -7.88 4.79
CA PRO A 57 -3.11 -6.77 5.53
C PRO A 57 -2.13 -6.17 6.55
N SER A 58 -2.23 -4.85 6.79
CA SER A 58 -1.44 -4.16 7.82
C SER A 58 -1.78 -4.61 9.24
N MET A 59 -2.96 -5.18 9.44
CA MET A 59 -3.49 -5.58 10.75
C MET A 59 -4.56 -6.66 10.59
N GLY A 60 -5.03 -7.19 11.70
CA GLY A 60 -6.09 -8.20 11.74
C GLY A 60 -5.57 -9.60 12.08
N GLU A 61 -6.51 -10.54 12.23
CA GLU A 61 -6.23 -11.89 12.74
C GLU A 61 -5.88 -12.91 11.64
N THR A 62 -5.98 -12.50 10.36
CA THR A 62 -5.70 -13.46 9.27
C THR A 62 -4.24 -13.91 9.31
N PRO A 63 -3.94 -15.17 8.97
CA PRO A 63 -2.56 -15.64 8.89
C PRO A 63 -1.68 -14.83 7.92
N GLN A 64 -2.29 -14.18 6.92
CA GLN A 64 -1.60 -13.36 5.92
C GLN A 64 -1.29 -11.94 6.39
N ALA A 65 -1.85 -11.48 7.52
CA ALA A 65 -1.54 -10.16 8.05
C ALA A 65 -0.03 -10.04 8.33
N ILE A 66 0.57 -8.91 7.95
CA ILE A 66 2.01 -8.67 8.08
C ILE A 66 2.50 -8.93 9.51
N PRO A 67 1.83 -8.43 10.57
CA PRO A 67 2.25 -8.73 11.95
C PRO A 67 2.26 -10.23 12.26
N ASN A 68 1.26 -10.97 11.79
CA ASN A 68 1.16 -12.41 12.05
C ASN A 68 2.21 -13.21 11.27
N ARG A 69 2.57 -12.77 10.05
CA ARG A 69 3.67 -13.35 9.27
C ARG A 69 5.01 -13.18 9.99
N LEU A 70 5.30 -11.96 10.42
CA LEU A 70 6.54 -11.66 11.17
C LEU A 70 6.60 -12.42 12.49
N ALA A 71 5.48 -12.51 13.23
CA ALA A 71 5.40 -13.27 14.48
C ALA A 71 5.67 -14.77 14.32
N ARG A 72 5.37 -15.34 13.13
CA ARG A 72 5.71 -16.73 12.78
C ARG A 72 7.13 -16.89 12.25
N GLY A 73 7.91 -15.82 12.20
CA GLY A 73 9.29 -15.84 11.70
C GLY A 73 9.39 -15.80 10.16
N GLU A 74 8.33 -15.44 9.42
CA GLU A 74 8.46 -15.20 7.99
C GLU A 74 9.38 -14.01 7.75
N HIS A 75 10.31 -14.18 6.81
CA HIS A 75 11.32 -13.18 6.52
C HIS A 75 10.76 -12.01 5.71
N ALA A 76 11.17 -10.80 6.07
CA ALA A 76 11.06 -9.59 5.26
C ALA A 76 12.26 -8.67 5.50
N ASP A 77 12.73 -8.01 4.44
CA ASP A 77 13.74 -6.94 4.53
C ASP A 77 13.09 -5.57 4.71
N VAL A 78 11.89 -5.39 4.15
CA VAL A 78 11.09 -4.16 4.28
C VAL A 78 9.64 -4.52 4.52
N VAL A 79 8.98 -3.76 5.38
CA VAL A 79 7.53 -3.77 5.53
C VAL A 79 6.95 -2.40 5.13
N ILE A 80 5.86 -2.40 4.34
CA ILE A 80 5.11 -1.22 3.92
C ILE A 80 3.68 -1.41 4.37
N MET A 81 3.20 -0.57 5.29
CA MET A 81 1.92 -0.81 5.94
C MET A 81 1.32 0.49 6.50
N VAL A 82 0.13 0.39 7.05
CA VAL A 82 -0.51 1.51 7.76
C VAL A 82 0.40 1.97 8.90
N GLY A 83 0.67 3.28 8.96
CA GLY A 83 1.66 3.85 9.86
C GLY A 83 1.41 3.60 11.35
N SER A 84 0.13 3.53 11.79
CA SER A 84 -0.20 3.15 13.17
C SER A 84 0.13 1.69 13.47
N ALA A 85 -0.12 0.78 12.54
CA ALA A 85 0.23 -0.63 12.69
C ALA A 85 1.75 -0.85 12.62
N LEU A 86 2.46 -0.08 11.80
CA LEU A 86 3.93 -0.06 11.81
C LEU A 86 4.47 0.40 13.16
N GLN A 87 3.86 1.44 13.77
CA GLN A 87 4.26 1.91 15.10
C GLN A 87 4.12 0.81 16.14
N THR A 88 3.03 0.04 16.11
CA THR A 88 2.86 -1.12 16.99
C THR A 88 4.00 -2.14 16.87
N LEU A 89 4.49 -2.39 15.64
CA LEU A 89 5.65 -3.28 15.44
C LEU A 89 6.96 -2.66 15.91
N ILE A 90 7.11 -1.35 15.79
CA ILE A 90 8.26 -0.61 16.35
C ILE A 90 8.26 -0.70 17.88
N ASP A 91 7.13 -0.42 18.51
CA ASP A 91 6.98 -0.46 19.98
C ASP A 91 7.21 -1.87 20.54
N ALA A 92 6.90 -2.90 19.75
CA ALA A 92 7.17 -4.30 20.06
C ALA A 92 8.63 -4.75 19.76
N GLY A 93 9.49 -3.86 19.25
CA GLY A 93 10.88 -4.16 18.91
C GLY A 93 11.05 -5.07 17.68
N VAL A 94 10.03 -5.19 16.83
CA VAL A 94 10.05 -6.02 15.60
C VAL A 94 10.62 -5.25 14.42
N VAL A 95 10.41 -3.94 14.36
CA VAL A 95 10.90 -3.03 13.33
C VAL A 95 11.84 -2.00 13.95
N ASP A 96 12.95 -1.73 13.28
CA ASP A 96 13.93 -0.71 13.70
C ASP A 96 13.29 0.69 13.64
N PRO A 97 13.16 1.39 14.77
CA PRO A 97 12.57 2.73 14.83
C PRO A 97 13.30 3.76 13.97
N ALA A 98 14.63 3.62 13.83
CA ALA A 98 15.46 4.52 13.02
C ALA A 98 15.23 4.35 11.50
N SER A 99 14.58 3.26 11.10
CA SER A 99 14.30 2.98 9.68
C SER A 99 12.94 3.50 9.21
N ARG A 100 12.08 3.98 10.11
CA ARG A 100 10.73 4.43 9.75
C ARG A 100 10.77 5.60 8.76
N VAL A 101 10.04 5.46 7.65
CA VAL A 101 9.81 6.51 6.66
C VAL A 101 8.33 6.62 6.34
N GLU A 102 7.84 7.86 6.21
CA GLU A 102 6.49 8.14 5.74
C GLU A 102 6.47 8.11 4.21
N LEU A 103 5.46 7.48 3.61
CA LEU A 103 5.41 7.29 2.16
C LEU A 103 4.30 8.06 1.48
N ALA A 104 3.06 7.93 1.94
CA ALA A 104 1.91 8.56 1.31
C ALA A 104 0.69 8.56 2.22
N ASP A 105 -0.22 9.48 1.96
CA ASP A 105 -1.58 9.48 2.51
C ASP A 105 -2.55 8.82 1.54
N SER A 106 -3.44 8.01 2.07
CA SER A 106 -4.51 7.38 1.32
C SER A 106 -5.86 7.91 1.80
N ARG A 107 -6.69 8.29 0.84
CA ARG A 107 -8.05 8.81 1.07
C ARG A 107 -9.10 7.83 0.60
N ILE A 108 -10.29 7.94 1.19
CA ILE A 108 -11.46 7.16 0.80
C ILE A 108 -12.08 7.79 -0.45
N GLY A 109 -12.34 6.96 -1.44
CA GLY A 109 -13.02 7.31 -2.66
C GLY A 109 -14.31 6.55 -2.87
N MET A 110 -15.06 6.96 -3.87
CA MET A 110 -16.31 6.34 -4.30
C MET A 110 -16.25 5.94 -5.77
N VAL A 111 -16.79 4.78 -6.07
CA VAL A 111 -16.99 4.27 -7.43
C VAL A 111 -18.44 3.92 -7.68
N VAL A 112 -18.81 3.99 -8.96
CA VAL A 112 -20.03 3.44 -9.55
C VAL A 112 -19.67 2.46 -10.65
N ARG A 113 -20.62 1.66 -11.12
CA ARG A 113 -20.43 0.80 -12.29
C ARG A 113 -20.15 1.64 -13.53
N SER A 114 -19.29 1.15 -14.41
CA SER A 114 -19.02 1.82 -15.70
C SER A 114 -20.30 2.05 -16.51
N GLY A 115 -20.45 3.28 -17.00
CA GLY A 115 -21.64 3.74 -17.72
C GLY A 115 -22.79 4.19 -16.82
N ALA A 116 -22.71 4.05 -15.51
CA ALA A 116 -23.69 4.61 -14.60
C ALA A 116 -23.48 6.12 -14.39
N SER A 117 -24.57 6.84 -14.11
CA SER A 117 -24.48 8.27 -13.77
C SER A 117 -23.67 8.48 -12.50
N LYS A 118 -22.71 9.42 -12.54
CA LYS A 118 -21.93 9.79 -11.36
C LYS A 118 -22.74 10.75 -10.49
N PRO A 119 -23.07 10.38 -9.26
CA PRO A 119 -23.78 11.28 -8.36
C PRO A 119 -22.85 12.39 -7.87
N LYS A 120 -23.44 13.51 -7.42
CA LYS A 120 -22.70 14.62 -6.83
C LYS A 120 -22.23 14.28 -5.42
N ILE A 121 -20.95 14.51 -5.15
CA ILE A 121 -20.33 14.32 -3.84
C ILE A 121 -19.39 15.48 -3.46
N ASP A 122 -19.57 16.63 -4.08
CA ASP A 122 -18.73 17.83 -3.97
C ASP A 122 -18.95 18.61 -2.67
N SER A 123 -19.94 18.24 -1.88
CA SER A 123 -20.21 18.79 -0.54
C SER A 123 -20.67 17.70 0.41
N VAL A 124 -20.61 17.97 1.72
CA VAL A 124 -21.13 17.06 2.76
C VAL A 124 -22.60 16.75 2.54
N GLU A 125 -23.41 17.76 2.18
CA GLU A 125 -24.85 17.56 1.96
C GLU A 125 -25.12 16.77 0.67
N HIS A 126 -24.46 17.09 -0.44
CA HIS A 126 -24.61 16.27 -1.66
C HIS A 126 -24.19 14.83 -1.45
N PHE A 127 -23.09 14.61 -0.73
CA PHE A 127 -22.65 13.27 -0.37
C PHE A 127 -23.66 12.54 0.51
N ARG A 128 -24.21 13.22 1.52
CA ARG A 128 -25.26 12.68 2.38
C ARG A 128 -26.50 12.28 1.58
N GLN A 129 -26.97 13.15 0.69
CA GLN A 129 -28.12 12.87 -0.17
C GLN A 129 -27.85 11.71 -1.14
N THR A 130 -26.65 11.65 -1.72
CA THR A 130 -26.22 10.52 -2.56
C THR A 130 -26.33 9.19 -1.80
N LEU A 131 -25.86 9.13 -0.57
CA LEU A 131 -25.98 7.93 0.27
C LEU A 131 -27.43 7.58 0.59
N LEU A 132 -28.26 8.56 0.92
CA LEU A 132 -29.67 8.33 1.24
C LEU A 132 -30.49 7.82 0.05
N HIS A 133 -30.19 8.29 -1.17
CA HIS A 133 -30.90 7.89 -2.39
C HIS A 133 -30.34 6.63 -3.05
N ALA A 134 -29.15 6.18 -2.66
CA ALA A 134 -28.59 4.94 -3.20
C ALA A 134 -29.42 3.72 -2.79
N ASP A 135 -29.60 2.77 -3.72
CA ASP A 135 -30.28 1.50 -3.45
C ASP A 135 -29.43 0.56 -2.60
N SER A 136 -28.11 0.56 -2.83
CA SER A 136 -27.19 -0.31 -2.10
C SER A 136 -25.77 0.29 -2.06
N VAL A 137 -25.05 0.02 -0.96
CA VAL A 137 -23.72 0.55 -0.69
C VAL A 137 -22.80 -0.57 -0.22
N ALA A 138 -21.63 -0.67 -0.83
CA ALA A 138 -20.57 -1.58 -0.42
C ALA A 138 -19.37 -0.80 0.13
N TYR A 139 -18.73 -1.32 1.18
CA TYR A 139 -17.47 -0.82 1.71
C TYR A 139 -16.58 -1.98 2.17
N SER A 140 -15.27 -1.75 2.24
CA SER A 140 -14.30 -2.79 2.58
C SER A 140 -14.40 -3.25 4.05
N ASP A 141 -13.78 -4.37 4.36
CA ASP A 141 -13.52 -4.81 5.74
C ASP A 141 -12.20 -4.24 6.33
N SER A 142 -11.52 -3.37 5.58
CA SER A 142 -10.29 -2.68 5.99
C SER A 142 -10.57 -1.38 6.77
N ALA A 143 -9.52 -0.61 7.05
CA ALA A 143 -9.60 0.64 7.82
C ALA A 143 -10.66 1.62 7.31
N SER A 144 -10.80 1.79 5.97
CA SER A 144 -11.83 2.66 5.39
C SER A 144 -13.25 2.21 5.69
N GLY A 145 -13.52 0.91 5.60
CA GLY A 145 -14.86 0.37 5.87
C GLY A 145 -15.19 0.39 7.35
N VAL A 146 -14.23 0.13 8.23
CA VAL A 146 -14.41 0.28 9.68
C VAL A 146 -14.80 1.73 10.02
N TYR A 147 -14.10 2.70 9.44
CA TYR A 147 -14.43 4.13 9.62
C TYR A 147 -15.83 4.48 9.11
N ILE A 148 -16.20 4.01 7.90
CA ILE A 148 -17.50 4.28 7.29
C ILE A 148 -18.63 3.78 8.20
N GLU A 149 -18.55 2.55 8.66
CA GLU A 149 -19.56 1.92 9.50
C GLU A 149 -19.63 2.52 10.90
N ALA A 150 -18.49 2.67 11.56
CA ALA A 150 -18.44 3.07 12.97
C ALA A 150 -18.61 4.59 13.18
N THR A 151 -18.20 5.41 12.21
CA THR A 151 -18.05 6.85 12.38
C THR A 151 -18.82 7.66 11.33
N LEU A 152 -18.58 7.45 10.04
CA LEU A 152 -19.09 8.30 8.97
C LEU A 152 -20.61 8.37 8.93
N PHE A 153 -21.29 7.23 9.01
CA PHE A 153 -22.75 7.19 9.00
C PHE A 153 -23.38 7.89 10.20
N LYS A 154 -22.70 7.88 11.34
CA LYS A 154 -23.13 8.64 12.55
C LYS A 154 -22.94 10.14 12.37
N GLN A 155 -21.77 10.56 11.87
CA GLN A 155 -21.48 11.98 11.59
C GLN A 155 -22.52 12.58 10.64
N LEU A 156 -22.93 11.83 9.63
CA LEU A 156 -23.94 12.22 8.66
C LEU A 156 -25.40 12.07 9.18
N GLN A 157 -25.59 11.53 10.38
CA GLN A 157 -26.91 11.24 10.98
C GLN A 157 -27.80 10.34 10.08
N ILE A 158 -27.19 9.36 9.40
CA ILE A 158 -27.89 8.42 8.49
C ILE A 158 -27.65 6.95 8.86
N GLN A 159 -27.15 6.65 10.04
CA GLN A 159 -26.78 5.29 10.43
C GLN A 159 -27.95 4.30 10.25
N GLY A 160 -29.14 4.64 10.72
CA GLY A 160 -30.34 3.77 10.59
C GLY A 160 -30.62 3.37 9.13
N PRO A 161 -30.87 4.34 8.23
CA PRO A 161 -31.10 4.05 6.81
C PRO A 161 -29.96 3.28 6.14
N MET A 162 -28.71 3.56 6.50
CA MET A 162 -27.54 2.89 5.88
C MET A 162 -27.39 1.45 6.32
N MET A 163 -27.70 1.11 7.57
CA MET A 163 -27.62 -0.28 8.06
C MET A 163 -28.48 -1.26 7.25
N ALA A 164 -29.61 -0.79 6.69
CA ALA A 164 -30.51 -1.62 5.91
C ALA A 164 -30.01 -1.93 4.49
N LYS A 165 -29.15 -1.10 3.92
CA LYS A 165 -28.74 -1.15 2.50
C LYS A 165 -27.25 -1.13 2.25
N SER A 166 -26.42 -1.13 3.28
CA SER A 166 -24.99 -1.17 3.13
C SER A 166 -24.39 -2.47 3.66
N LYS A 167 -23.28 -2.90 3.06
CA LYS A 167 -22.63 -4.14 3.44
C LYS A 167 -21.12 -4.04 3.37
N LYS A 168 -20.49 -4.64 4.38
CA LYS A 168 -19.05 -4.86 4.44
C LYS A 168 -18.67 -6.02 3.53
N ILE A 169 -17.73 -5.80 2.62
CA ILE A 169 -17.25 -6.77 1.64
C ILE A 169 -15.90 -7.30 2.11
N PRO A 170 -15.81 -8.58 2.50
CA PRO A 170 -14.57 -9.15 2.98
C PRO A 170 -13.69 -9.66 1.82
N ARG A 171 -12.38 -9.48 1.97
CA ARG A 171 -11.31 -10.14 1.19
C ARG A 171 -11.19 -9.83 -0.30
N ILE A 172 -12.17 -9.21 -0.93
CA ILE A 172 -12.11 -8.83 -2.34
C ILE A 172 -12.19 -7.30 -2.50
N PRO A 173 -11.65 -6.72 -3.58
CA PRO A 173 -11.82 -5.30 -3.85
C PRO A 173 -13.29 -4.94 -3.97
N VAL A 174 -13.72 -3.87 -3.29
CA VAL A 174 -15.13 -3.43 -3.32
C VAL A 174 -15.59 -3.09 -4.74
N GLY A 175 -14.71 -2.58 -5.56
CA GLY A 175 -15.03 -2.28 -6.96
C GLY A 175 -15.54 -3.49 -7.75
N THR A 176 -15.17 -4.74 -7.39
CA THR A 176 -15.64 -5.94 -8.12
C THR A 176 -17.14 -6.16 -7.95
N VAL A 177 -17.68 -5.96 -6.76
CA VAL A 177 -19.13 -6.11 -6.50
C VAL A 177 -19.95 -4.92 -7.00
N VAL A 178 -19.29 -3.81 -7.34
CA VAL A 178 -19.91 -2.68 -8.05
C VAL A 178 -19.89 -2.93 -9.55
N ALA A 179 -18.78 -3.45 -10.07
CA ALA A 179 -18.63 -3.77 -11.50
C ALA A 179 -19.62 -4.82 -11.98
N ASP A 180 -19.90 -5.84 -11.15
CA ASP A 180 -20.88 -6.90 -11.47
C ASP A 180 -22.34 -6.48 -11.24
N GLY A 181 -22.58 -5.27 -10.65
CA GLY A 181 -23.90 -4.72 -10.40
C GLY A 181 -24.57 -5.19 -9.11
N SER A 182 -23.87 -5.94 -8.25
CA SER A 182 -24.40 -6.37 -6.95
C SER A 182 -24.64 -5.18 -6.00
N TYR A 183 -23.86 -4.11 -6.16
CA TYR A 183 -23.99 -2.86 -5.40
C TYR A 183 -23.92 -1.64 -6.30
N GLN A 184 -24.71 -0.60 -5.97
CA GLN A 184 -24.75 0.64 -6.72
C GLN A 184 -23.54 1.54 -6.46
N LEU A 185 -23.14 1.69 -5.19
CA LEU A 185 -22.01 2.50 -4.76
C LEU A 185 -20.97 1.64 -4.04
N GLY A 186 -19.70 1.92 -4.29
CA GLY A 186 -18.59 1.27 -3.59
C GLY A 186 -17.60 2.26 -2.99
N PHE A 187 -17.14 1.97 -1.76
CA PHE A 187 -16.20 2.80 -1.02
C PHE A 187 -15.00 1.98 -0.56
N GLN A 188 -13.81 2.48 -0.87
CA GLN A 188 -12.54 1.90 -0.44
C GLN A 188 -11.44 2.97 -0.54
N GLN A 189 -10.21 2.65 -0.19
CA GLN A 189 -9.07 3.52 -0.48
C GLN A 189 -8.97 3.76 -2.00
N VAL A 190 -8.71 5.01 -2.41
CA VAL A 190 -8.65 5.38 -3.85
C VAL A 190 -7.71 4.47 -4.63
N ALA A 191 -6.53 4.17 -4.07
CA ALA A 191 -5.52 3.32 -4.72
C ALA A 191 -5.98 1.86 -4.94
N GLU A 192 -6.98 1.39 -4.17
CA GLU A 192 -7.57 0.06 -4.33
C GLU A 192 -8.78 0.05 -5.29
N LEU A 193 -9.40 1.21 -5.52
CA LEU A 193 -10.53 1.36 -6.45
C LEU A 193 -10.07 1.57 -7.89
N LEU A 194 -9.04 2.39 -8.12
CA LEU A 194 -8.58 2.77 -9.46
C LEU A 194 -8.17 1.60 -10.36
N PRO A 195 -7.55 0.50 -9.84
CA PRO A 195 -7.17 -0.63 -10.68
C PRO A 195 -8.34 -1.52 -11.12
N VAL A 196 -9.52 -1.38 -10.52
CA VAL A 196 -10.64 -2.30 -10.77
C VAL A 196 -11.32 -1.98 -12.10
N ALA A 197 -11.32 -2.94 -13.00
CA ALA A 197 -12.04 -2.82 -14.26
C ALA A 197 -13.57 -2.87 -14.06
N GLY A 198 -14.32 -2.17 -14.92
CA GLY A 198 -15.80 -2.19 -14.88
C GLY A 198 -16.41 -1.20 -13.88
N VAL A 199 -15.60 -0.38 -13.23
CA VAL A 199 -16.08 0.74 -12.40
C VAL A 199 -15.58 2.08 -12.94
N GLU A 200 -16.28 3.14 -12.54
CA GLU A 200 -15.84 4.51 -12.75
C GLU A 200 -15.65 5.22 -11.41
N PHE A 201 -14.50 5.84 -11.26
CA PHE A 201 -14.20 6.66 -10.11
C PHE A 201 -15.05 7.94 -10.15
N VAL A 202 -15.84 8.16 -9.10
CA VAL A 202 -16.68 9.36 -8.93
C VAL A 202 -15.85 10.49 -8.34
N GLY A 203 -15.09 10.19 -7.29
CA GLY A 203 -14.26 11.16 -6.57
C GLY A 203 -13.88 10.68 -5.18
N LYS A 204 -13.04 11.46 -4.52
CA LYS A 204 -12.80 11.33 -3.06
C LYS A 204 -14.05 11.81 -2.32
N ILE A 205 -14.40 11.19 -1.19
CA ILE A 205 -15.46 11.73 -0.33
C ILE A 205 -15.05 13.13 0.17
N PRO A 206 -15.99 14.00 0.58
CA PRO A 206 -15.65 15.35 1.04
C PRO A 206 -14.53 15.36 2.08
N GLU A 207 -13.57 16.29 1.97
CA GLU A 207 -12.38 16.33 2.83
C GLU A 207 -12.70 16.39 4.32
N GLN A 208 -13.78 17.07 4.69
CA GLN A 208 -14.27 17.16 6.08
C GLN A 208 -14.73 15.81 6.66
N LEU A 209 -14.97 14.84 5.78
CA LEU A 209 -15.43 13.49 6.13
C LEU A 209 -14.34 12.43 5.85
N GLN A 210 -13.13 12.81 5.51
CA GLN A 210 -12.05 11.86 5.26
C GLN A 210 -11.55 11.22 6.56
N SER A 211 -11.19 9.94 6.45
CA SER A 211 -10.28 9.28 7.37
C SER A 211 -9.00 8.98 6.61
N ILE A 212 -8.00 9.84 6.79
CA ILE A 212 -6.73 9.73 6.09
C ILE A 212 -5.93 8.57 6.68
N THR A 213 -5.53 7.63 5.84
CA THR A 213 -4.66 6.53 6.22
C THR A 213 -3.24 6.83 5.76
N ARG A 214 -2.32 7.11 6.69
CA ARG A 214 -0.90 7.27 6.41
C ARG A 214 -0.26 5.90 6.19
N TYR A 215 0.44 5.71 5.07
CA TYR A 215 1.31 4.57 4.80
C TYR A 215 2.75 4.93 5.12
N ALA A 216 3.42 4.02 5.83
CA ALA A 216 4.81 4.13 6.21
C ALA A 216 5.54 2.81 5.95
N ALA A 217 6.87 2.86 5.91
CA ALA A 217 7.70 1.70 5.76
C ALA A 217 8.81 1.66 6.81
N GLY A 218 9.34 0.46 7.04
CA GLY A 218 10.45 0.25 7.96
C GLY A 218 11.17 -1.06 7.69
N VAL A 219 12.32 -1.22 8.31
CA VAL A 219 13.19 -2.40 8.21
C VAL A 219 12.99 -3.26 9.46
N PRO A 220 12.54 -4.52 9.34
CA PRO A 220 12.53 -5.45 10.48
C PRO A 220 13.92 -5.63 11.08
N VAL A 221 13.99 -5.77 12.41
CA VAL A 221 15.29 -5.91 13.14
C VAL A 221 16.07 -7.17 12.72
N ASN A 222 15.39 -8.18 12.18
CA ASN A 222 15.98 -9.41 11.66
C ASN A 222 16.13 -9.44 10.14
N ALA A 223 16.05 -8.28 9.47
CA ALA A 223 16.25 -8.17 8.02
C ALA A 223 17.61 -8.76 7.61
N GLN A 224 17.63 -9.53 6.52
CA GLN A 224 18.86 -10.16 6.03
C GLN A 224 19.75 -9.16 5.29
N HIS A 225 19.15 -8.12 4.70
CA HIS A 225 19.83 -7.12 3.89
C HIS A 225 19.52 -5.68 4.34
N PRO A 226 19.82 -5.28 5.60
CA PRO A 226 19.34 -4.01 6.17
C PRO A 226 19.83 -2.78 5.40
N ASP A 227 21.06 -2.79 4.86
CA ASP A 227 21.57 -1.66 4.10
C ASP A 227 20.90 -1.52 2.72
N ALA A 228 20.61 -2.64 2.05
CA ALA A 228 19.85 -2.60 0.81
C ALA A 228 18.38 -2.21 1.06
N ALA A 229 17.80 -2.66 2.16
CA ALA A 229 16.47 -2.26 2.60
C ALA A 229 16.39 -0.73 2.82
N ARG A 230 17.36 -0.13 3.52
CA ARG A 230 17.43 1.34 3.70
C ARG A 230 17.57 2.09 2.38
N ARG A 231 18.34 1.57 1.42
CA ARG A 231 18.41 2.17 0.07
C ARG A 231 17.07 2.13 -0.66
N LEU A 232 16.32 1.02 -0.54
CA LEU A 232 14.96 0.93 -1.08
C LEU A 232 14.03 1.97 -0.40
N LEU A 233 14.11 2.13 0.92
CA LEU A 233 13.31 3.16 1.63
C LEU A 233 13.63 4.58 1.13
N THR A 234 14.92 4.89 0.91
CA THR A 234 15.33 6.17 0.30
C THR A 234 14.76 6.35 -1.11
N TYR A 235 14.77 5.29 -1.93
CA TYR A 235 14.15 5.34 -3.26
C TYR A 235 12.65 5.59 -3.18
N LEU A 236 11.93 4.94 -2.27
CA LEU A 236 10.48 5.12 -2.09
C LEU A 236 10.09 6.55 -1.68
N GLN A 237 11.01 7.32 -1.09
CA GLN A 237 10.83 8.74 -0.77
C GLN A 237 11.24 9.68 -1.92
N SER A 238 11.83 9.18 -3.00
CA SER A 238 12.29 9.99 -4.13
C SER A 238 11.11 10.65 -4.86
N GLY A 239 11.41 11.76 -5.58
CA GLY A 239 10.40 12.44 -6.41
C GLY A 239 9.79 11.52 -7.48
N GLU A 240 10.56 10.58 -8.03
CA GLU A 240 10.09 9.55 -8.96
C GLU A 240 9.04 8.64 -8.30
N ALA A 241 9.34 8.11 -7.12
CA ALA A 241 8.43 7.25 -6.37
C ALA A 241 7.16 8.00 -5.94
N GLN A 242 7.30 9.26 -5.52
CA GLN A 242 6.17 10.11 -5.15
C GLN A 242 5.27 10.43 -6.37
N ALA A 243 5.84 10.58 -7.58
CA ALA A 243 5.05 10.74 -8.79
C ALA A 243 4.24 9.47 -9.11
N VAL A 244 4.81 8.29 -8.94
CA VAL A 244 4.10 7.00 -9.10
C VAL A 244 3.00 6.86 -8.05
N ALA A 245 3.27 7.19 -6.78
CA ALA A 245 2.25 7.17 -5.72
C ALA A 245 1.05 8.04 -6.10
N ARG A 246 1.29 9.26 -6.63
CA ARG A 246 0.22 10.17 -7.04
C ARG A 246 -0.67 9.60 -8.15
N VAL A 247 -0.08 9.03 -9.20
CA VAL A 247 -0.85 8.47 -10.32
C VAL A 247 -1.53 7.14 -9.98
N THR A 248 -1.21 6.54 -8.86
CA THR A 248 -1.89 5.34 -8.33
C THR A 248 -2.94 5.66 -7.28
N GLY A 249 -3.26 6.94 -7.04
CA GLY A 249 -4.35 7.37 -6.18
C GLY A 249 -3.95 7.66 -4.73
N LEU A 250 -2.66 7.74 -4.45
CA LEU A 250 -2.12 8.17 -3.16
C LEU A 250 -1.76 9.66 -3.19
N ASP A 251 -1.80 10.31 -2.06
CA ASP A 251 -1.32 11.67 -1.90
C ASP A 251 0.10 11.62 -1.29
N PRO A 252 1.12 12.07 -2.04
CA PRO A 252 2.48 12.10 -1.53
C PRO A 252 2.61 12.91 -0.25
N VAL A 253 3.49 12.48 0.64
CA VAL A 253 3.87 13.25 1.82
C VAL A 253 5.26 13.83 1.58
N SER A 254 5.46 15.08 2.01
CA SER A 254 6.80 15.66 2.02
C SER A 254 7.67 14.93 3.04
N PRO A 255 8.92 14.65 2.71
CA PRO A 255 9.89 14.09 3.65
C PRO A 255 10.12 14.98 4.85
#